data_bd4607ee9b78b7178afc61c4e85215d5
#
_entry.id   bd4607ee9b78b7178afc61c4e85215d5
#
_cell.length_a   1.000
_cell.length_b   1.000
_cell.length_c   1.000
_cell.angle_alpha   90.00
_cell.angle_beta   90.00
_cell.angle_gamma   90.00
#
_symmetry.space_group_name_H-M   'P 1'
#
loop_
_entity.id
_entity.type
_entity.pdbx_description
1 polymer ?
#
loop_
_entity_poly.entity_id
_entity_poly.type
_entity_poly.pdbx_seq_one_letter_code
_entity_poly.pdbx_strand_id
1 'polypeptide(L)'
;MNSELQSELLIYSTQTRKLLSRTDITPPYLPSHGLISAEIYIHPIHRSTLYISNRGSRRVNRPNPELGPGTDKGKGEGDSITIILLSESSEVEKMIYLETGLDWIRGMRISDDGRYLACCGEVGGGLEVYEIGGERGDVLTLVGKDEGVKDVNCVLWV
;
A
#
# COMPACT_ATOMS: atom_id res chain seq x y z
N MET A 1 -12.08 -1.17 7.07
CA MET A 1 -12.32 0.07 6.28
C MET A 1 -11.08 0.93 6.38
N ASN A 2 -10.72 1.58 5.30
CA ASN A 2 -9.59 2.49 5.23
C ASN A 2 -10.09 3.93 5.12
N SER A 3 -9.50 4.85 5.88
CA SER A 3 -9.80 6.28 5.80
C SER A 3 -8.78 6.95 4.89
N GLU A 4 -9.17 7.23 3.66
CA GLU A 4 -8.28 7.72 2.61
C GLU A 4 -7.50 8.97 3.04
N LEU A 5 -8.19 10.00 3.50
CA LEU A 5 -7.57 11.30 3.81
C LEU A 5 -6.78 11.34 5.12
N GLN A 6 -6.94 10.36 5.99
CA GLN A 6 -6.28 10.30 7.29
C GLN A 6 -5.22 9.20 7.37
N SER A 7 -5.08 8.36 6.32
CA SER A 7 -4.18 7.19 6.31
C SER A 7 -4.38 6.30 7.55
N GLU A 8 -5.64 6.01 7.88
CA GLU A 8 -6.00 5.20 9.04
C GLU A 8 -6.71 3.92 8.63
N LEU A 9 -6.37 2.82 9.30
CA LEU A 9 -7.15 1.59 9.28
C LEU A 9 -8.23 1.66 10.36
N LEU A 10 -9.47 1.49 9.97
CA LEU A 10 -10.63 1.40 10.86
C LEU A 10 -11.19 -0.02 10.84
N ILE A 11 -11.24 -0.68 11.99
CA ILE A 11 -11.78 -2.02 12.15
C ILE A 11 -13.13 -1.93 12.85
N TYR A 12 -14.17 -2.50 12.23
CA TYR A 12 -15.53 -2.51 12.77
C TYR A 12 -16.00 -3.96 12.99
N SER A 13 -16.75 -4.16 14.06
CA SER A 13 -17.51 -5.40 14.27
C SER A 13 -18.63 -5.51 13.23
N THR A 14 -18.68 -6.62 12.50
CA THR A 14 -19.79 -6.91 11.59
C THR A 14 -21.11 -7.19 12.30
N GLN A 15 -21.03 -7.68 13.52
CA GLN A 15 -22.20 -8.02 14.36
C GLN A 15 -22.82 -6.77 14.99
N THR A 16 -21.99 -5.95 15.66
CA THR A 16 -22.46 -4.80 16.42
C THR A 16 -22.38 -3.49 15.65
N ARG A 17 -21.67 -3.47 14.51
CA ARG A 17 -21.36 -2.28 13.68
C ARG A 17 -20.61 -1.18 14.43
N LYS A 18 -20.00 -1.51 15.56
CA LYS A 18 -19.20 -0.59 16.36
C LYS A 18 -17.77 -0.58 15.88
N LEU A 19 -17.14 0.57 15.97
CA LEU A 19 -15.71 0.71 15.78
C LEU A 19 -14.98 -0.06 16.88
N LEU A 20 -14.08 -0.96 16.51
CA LEU A 20 -13.24 -1.76 17.41
C LEU A 20 -11.88 -1.10 17.60
N SER A 21 -11.26 -0.66 16.51
CA SER A 21 -9.94 -0.02 16.58
C SER A 21 -9.76 1.02 15.47
N ARG A 22 -8.84 1.95 15.73
CA ARG A 22 -8.33 2.94 14.78
C ARG A 22 -6.81 2.94 14.87
N THR A 23 -6.13 2.81 13.75
CA THR A 23 -4.66 2.70 13.68
C THR A 23 -4.14 3.54 12.53
N ASP A 24 -3.18 4.41 12.82
CA ASP A 24 -2.40 5.13 11.80
C ASP A 24 -1.53 4.12 11.05
N ILE A 25 -1.62 4.13 9.72
CA ILE A 25 -0.88 3.24 8.83
C ILE A 25 0.22 3.96 8.04
N THR A 26 0.50 5.20 8.40
CA THR A 26 1.56 6.00 7.79
C THR A 26 2.93 5.36 8.08
N PRO A 27 3.78 5.17 7.06
CA PRO A 27 5.16 4.76 7.30
C PRO A 27 5.89 5.72 8.24
N PRO A 28 6.60 5.23 9.27
CA PRO A 28 7.17 6.08 10.33
C PRO A 28 8.30 7.01 9.85
N TYR A 29 8.83 6.77 8.66
CA TYR A 29 9.85 7.59 8.01
C TYR A 29 9.28 8.68 7.10
N LEU A 30 7.95 8.73 6.95
CA LEU A 30 7.25 9.75 6.18
C LEU A 30 6.46 10.68 7.12
N PRO A 31 6.29 11.95 6.75
CA PRO A 31 5.42 12.84 7.53
C PRO A 31 3.97 12.33 7.49
N SER A 32 3.29 12.40 8.62
CA SER A 32 1.91 11.94 8.78
C SER A 32 0.87 12.72 7.97
N HIS A 33 1.26 13.85 7.38
CA HIS A 33 0.36 14.68 6.57
C HIS A 33 0.71 14.56 5.07
N GLY A 34 -0.31 14.46 4.24
CA GLY A 34 -0.18 14.47 2.77
C GLY A 34 -0.06 13.09 2.13
N LEU A 35 0.00 12.01 2.90
CA LEU A 35 -0.20 10.66 2.39
C LEU A 35 -1.69 10.36 2.30
N ILE A 36 -2.05 9.61 1.28
CA ILE A 36 -3.42 9.20 1.00
C ILE A 36 -3.43 7.68 0.86
N SER A 37 -4.04 6.97 1.80
CA SER A 37 -4.27 5.54 1.63
C SER A 37 -5.39 5.30 0.62
N ALA A 38 -5.26 4.27 -0.20
CA ALA A 38 -6.20 4.03 -1.29
C ALA A 38 -6.79 2.62 -1.25
N GLU A 39 -6.12 1.66 -1.87
CA GLU A 39 -6.62 0.30 -1.97
C GLU A 39 -6.38 -0.47 -0.67
N ILE A 40 -7.33 -1.33 -0.30
CA ILE A 40 -7.19 -2.27 0.80
C ILE A 40 -7.64 -3.66 0.36
N TYR A 41 -6.80 -4.65 0.60
CA TYR A 41 -7.09 -6.06 0.32
C TYR A 41 -6.77 -6.94 1.52
N ILE A 42 -7.63 -7.94 1.72
CA ILE A 42 -7.40 -9.02 2.69
C ILE A 42 -6.83 -10.21 1.91
N HIS A 43 -5.78 -10.83 2.43
CA HIS A 43 -5.23 -12.05 1.82
C HIS A 43 -6.29 -13.16 1.78
N PRO A 44 -6.56 -13.81 0.64
CA PRO A 44 -7.66 -14.76 0.52
C PRO A 44 -7.51 -15.99 1.40
N ILE A 45 -6.29 -16.42 1.69
CA ILE A 45 -5.96 -17.57 2.54
C ILE A 45 -5.65 -17.11 3.97
N HIS A 46 -4.69 -16.19 4.15
CA HIS A 46 -4.30 -15.64 5.44
C HIS A 46 -5.17 -14.42 5.81
N ARG A 47 -6.41 -14.65 6.19
CA ARG A 47 -7.44 -13.62 6.40
C ARG A 47 -7.12 -12.60 7.51
N SER A 48 -6.06 -12.83 8.27
CA SER A 48 -5.52 -11.87 9.25
C SER A 48 -4.45 -10.96 8.65
N THR A 49 -4.16 -11.06 7.35
CA THR A 49 -3.18 -10.22 6.66
C THR A 49 -3.86 -9.28 5.67
N LEU A 50 -3.54 -8.00 5.79
CA LEU A 50 -4.07 -6.96 4.91
C LEU A 50 -2.92 -6.25 4.19
N TYR A 51 -3.20 -5.78 2.98
CA TYR A 51 -2.31 -4.92 2.20
C TYR A 51 -3.03 -3.62 1.90
N ILE A 52 -2.38 -2.50 2.20
CA ILE A 52 -2.93 -1.17 1.99
C ILE A 52 -1.92 -0.34 1.21
N SER A 53 -2.34 0.26 0.09
CA SER A 53 -1.49 1.18 -0.64
C SER A 53 -1.55 2.58 -0.04
N ASN A 54 -0.36 3.21 0.11
CA ASN A 54 -0.24 4.62 0.49
C ASN A 54 0.38 5.37 -0.68
N ARG A 55 -0.27 6.43 -1.11
CA ARG A 55 0.15 7.25 -2.24
C ARG A 55 0.46 8.67 -1.82
N GLY A 56 1.26 9.35 -2.63
CA GLY A 56 1.66 10.74 -2.40
C GLY A 56 3.02 10.91 -1.74
N SER A 57 3.79 9.83 -1.55
CA SER A 57 5.13 9.88 -0.93
C SER A 57 6.05 10.88 -1.64
N ARG A 58 6.02 10.95 -2.96
CA ARG A 58 6.78 11.94 -3.73
C ARG A 58 6.33 13.38 -3.49
N ARG A 59 5.06 13.61 -3.19
CA ARG A 59 4.54 14.97 -2.91
C ARG A 59 4.97 15.44 -1.53
N VAL A 60 5.03 14.54 -0.58
CA VAL A 60 5.41 14.85 0.81
C VAL A 60 6.90 15.07 0.94
N ASN A 61 7.70 14.33 0.19
CA ASN A 61 9.17 14.43 0.19
C ASN A 61 9.71 15.51 -0.75
N ARG A 62 8.88 16.21 -1.53
CA ARG A 62 9.36 17.33 -2.35
C ARG A 62 9.59 18.55 -1.46
N PRO A 63 10.83 19.03 -1.32
CA PRO A 63 11.04 20.35 -0.79
C PRO A 63 10.40 21.36 -1.73
N ASN A 64 9.48 22.15 -1.20
CA ASN A 64 8.81 23.31 -1.76
C ASN A 64 8.68 23.37 -3.31
N PRO A 65 7.47 23.32 -3.90
CA PRO A 65 7.25 23.36 -5.35
C PRO A 65 7.78 24.63 -6.05
N GLU A 66 8.20 25.66 -5.31
CA GLU A 66 8.84 26.86 -5.85
C GLU A 66 10.33 26.67 -6.20
N LEU A 67 10.95 25.60 -5.72
CA LEU A 67 12.34 25.28 -6.02
C LEU A 67 12.38 24.15 -7.06
N GLY A 68 12.16 24.44 -8.30
CA GLY A 68 12.28 23.58 -9.49
C GLY A 68 12.61 22.08 -9.32
N PRO A 69 12.60 21.24 -10.34
CA PRO A 69 12.84 19.82 -10.19
C PRO A 69 14.25 19.57 -9.66
N GLY A 70 14.36 19.39 -8.36
CA GLY A 70 15.61 19.03 -7.71
C GLY A 70 16.05 17.64 -8.18
N THR A 71 17.31 17.57 -8.62
CA THR A 71 17.99 16.37 -9.13
C THR A 71 18.41 15.39 -8.04
N ASP A 72 17.87 15.50 -6.83
CA ASP A 72 18.15 14.55 -5.75
C ASP A 72 17.25 13.32 -5.87
N LYS A 73 17.80 12.30 -6.51
CA LYS A 73 17.32 10.92 -6.44
C LYS A 73 17.58 10.37 -5.04
N GLY A 74 16.77 10.82 -4.08
CA GLY A 74 16.77 10.26 -2.74
C GLY A 74 16.23 8.83 -2.76
N LYS A 75 16.84 7.92 -2.01
CA LYS A 75 16.29 6.60 -1.72
C LYS A 75 14.91 6.78 -1.07
N GLY A 76 13.88 6.12 -1.61
CA GLY A 76 12.49 6.26 -1.17
C GLY A 76 11.63 7.01 -2.17
N GLU A 77 11.75 6.68 -3.47
CA GLU A 77 11.17 7.48 -4.56
C GLU A 77 9.74 7.08 -4.94
N GLY A 78 9.19 6.04 -4.37
CA GLY A 78 7.85 5.55 -4.72
C GLY A 78 6.85 5.62 -3.58
N ASP A 79 5.64 5.32 -3.90
CA ASP A 79 4.59 5.06 -2.93
C ASP A 79 4.86 3.76 -2.17
N SER A 80 4.13 3.52 -1.09
CA SER A 80 4.37 2.35 -0.25
C SER A 80 3.14 1.44 -0.15
N ILE A 81 3.41 0.18 0.19
CA ILE A 81 2.41 -0.79 0.61
C ILE A 81 2.63 -1.07 2.09
N THR A 82 1.60 -0.87 2.91
CA THR A 82 1.59 -1.30 4.31
C THR A 82 0.98 -2.69 4.39
N ILE A 83 1.74 -3.65 4.93
CA ILE A 83 1.28 -5.00 5.25
C ILE A 83 0.93 -5.00 6.73
N ILE A 84 -0.30 -5.39 7.06
CA ILE A 84 -0.80 -5.41 8.43
C ILE A 84 -1.13 -6.83 8.83
N LEU A 85 -0.59 -7.28 9.94
CA LEU A 85 -0.95 -8.52 10.57
C LEU A 85 -1.90 -8.25 11.73
N LEU A 86 -3.04 -8.91 11.72
CA LEU A 86 -4.02 -8.86 12.80
C LEU A 86 -3.88 -10.08 13.71
N SER A 87 -4.11 -9.89 15.00
CA SER A 87 -4.31 -10.95 15.97
C SER A 87 -5.67 -11.64 15.79
N GLU A 88 -5.91 -12.71 16.53
CA GLU A 88 -7.21 -13.38 16.58
C GLU A 88 -8.33 -12.47 17.13
N SER A 89 -7.97 -11.50 17.98
CA SER A 89 -8.89 -10.47 18.49
C SER A 89 -9.12 -9.31 17.50
N SER A 90 -8.56 -9.40 16.29
CA SER A 90 -8.62 -8.36 15.25
C SER A 90 -7.91 -7.05 15.63
N GLU A 91 -6.95 -7.12 16.53
CA GLU A 91 -6.06 -6.00 16.84
C GLU A 91 -4.85 -6.00 15.92
N VAL A 92 -4.28 -4.83 15.62
CA VAL A 92 -3.05 -4.72 14.85
C VAL A 92 -1.89 -5.24 15.68
N GLU A 93 -1.29 -6.36 15.22
CA GLU A 93 -0.16 -7.01 15.85
C GLU A 93 1.18 -6.51 15.29
N LYS A 94 1.23 -6.32 13.97
CA LYS A 94 2.45 -5.90 13.27
C LYS A 94 2.11 -5.09 12.02
N MET A 95 2.93 -4.10 11.72
CA MET A 95 2.93 -3.38 10.44
C MET A 95 4.30 -3.49 9.79
N ILE A 96 4.31 -3.76 8.50
CA ILE A 96 5.50 -3.84 7.67
C ILE A 96 5.28 -2.89 6.49
N TYR A 97 6.29 -2.15 6.11
CA TYR A 97 6.21 -1.16 5.04
C TYR A 97 7.15 -1.56 3.90
N LEU A 98 6.59 -1.66 2.71
CA LEU A 98 7.32 -1.90 1.47
C LEU A 98 7.29 -0.63 0.63
N GLU A 99 8.45 -0.10 0.28
CA GLU A 99 8.57 0.96 -0.72
C GLU A 99 8.53 0.35 -2.12
N THR A 100 7.75 0.97 -3.01
CA THR A 100 7.59 0.56 -4.41
C THR A 100 8.31 1.53 -5.35
N GLY A 101 8.46 1.16 -6.62
CA GLY A 101 8.88 2.09 -7.68
C GLY A 101 7.73 2.91 -8.28
N LEU A 102 6.51 2.73 -7.79
CA LEU A 102 5.29 3.31 -8.34
C LEU A 102 5.05 4.73 -7.82
N ASP A 103 4.40 5.57 -8.64
CA ASP A 103 3.95 6.90 -8.28
C ASP A 103 2.43 6.97 -8.44
N TRP A 104 1.74 7.29 -7.35
CA TRP A 104 0.30 7.36 -7.26
C TRP A 104 -0.37 5.99 -7.46
N ILE A 105 -0.11 5.04 -6.54
CA ILE A 105 -0.72 3.71 -6.61
C ILE A 105 -2.24 3.83 -6.62
N ARG A 106 -2.85 3.46 -7.75
CA ARG A 106 -4.28 3.58 -8.00
C ARG A 106 -4.98 2.24 -8.16
N GLY A 107 -4.25 1.23 -8.62
CA GLY A 107 -4.73 -0.13 -8.74
C GLY A 107 -3.85 -1.10 -8.00
N MET A 108 -4.47 -1.97 -7.22
CA MET A 108 -3.81 -3.07 -6.52
C MET A 108 -4.73 -4.27 -6.53
N ARG A 109 -4.20 -5.48 -6.75
CA ARG A 109 -5.00 -6.70 -6.76
C ARG A 109 -4.18 -7.93 -6.37
N ILE A 110 -4.73 -8.74 -5.47
CA ILE A 110 -4.18 -10.05 -5.14
C ILE A 110 -4.76 -11.08 -6.12
N SER A 111 -3.95 -12.05 -6.55
CA SER A 111 -4.43 -13.21 -7.31
C SER A 111 -5.37 -14.08 -6.46
N ASP A 112 -6.30 -14.79 -7.09
CA ASP A 112 -7.31 -15.58 -6.37
C ASP A 112 -6.69 -16.70 -5.51
N ASP A 113 -5.52 -17.21 -5.93
CA ASP A 113 -4.75 -18.19 -5.17
C ASP A 113 -3.89 -17.59 -4.05
N GLY A 114 -3.87 -16.26 -3.92
CA GLY A 114 -3.14 -15.54 -2.89
C GLY A 114 -1.62 -15.49 -3.10
N ARG A 115 -1.10 -15.91 -4.26
CA ARG A 115 0.35 -16.03 -4.49
C ARG A 115 0.99 -14.75 -4.98
N TYR A 116 0.23 -13.87 -5.61
CA TYR A 116 0.75 -12.66 -6.23
C TYR A 116 -0.07 -11.43 -5.88
N LEU A 117 0.64 -10.31 -5.76
CA LEU A 117 0.06 -8.98 -5.64
C LEU A 117 0.55 -8.14 -6.83
N ALA A 118 -0.37 -7.64 -7.64
CA ALA A 118 -0.06 -6.70 -8.70
C ALA A 118 -0.48 -5.29 -8.30
N CYS A 119 0.37 -4.30 -8.59
CA CYS A 119 0.13 -2.89 -8.29
C CYS A 119 0.48 -2.03 -9.49
N CYS A 120 -0.27 -0.95 -9.71
CA CYS A 120 0.03 0.00 -10.78
C CYS A 120 0.00 1.45 -10.28
N GLY A 121 0.91 2.26 -10.84
CA GLY A 121 1.02 3.69 -10.60
C GLY A 121 0.36 4.49 -11.71
N GLU A 122 -0.61 5.35 -11.36
CA GLU A 122 -1.32 6.21 -12.31
C GLU A 122 -0.39 7.27 -12.90
N VAL A 123 0.49 7.86 -12.08
CA VAL A 123 1.38 8.95 -12.47
C VAL A 123 2.73 8.45 -12.98
N GLY A 124 3.19 7.31 -12.49
CA GLY A 124 4.48 6.77 -12.90
C GLY A 124 4.84 5.43 -12.26
N GLY A 125 5.95 4.85 -12.74
CA GLY A 125 6.45 3.54 -12.29
C GLY A 125 5.80 2.35 -13.00
N GLY A 126 4.69 2.53 -13.69
CA GLY A 126 4.03 1.50 -14.49
C GLY A 126 3.33 0.44 -13.64
N LEU A 127 3.73 -0.82 -13.83
CA LEU A 127 3.19 -2.01 -13.14
C LEU A 127 4.30 -2.73 -12.39
N GLU A 128 4.02 -3.16 -11.17
CA GLU A 128 4.86 -4.06 -10.39
C GLU A 128 4.06 -5.27 -9.93
N VAL A 129 4.69 -6.46 -9.98
CA VAL A 129 4.13 -7.73 -9.52
C VAL A 129 5.03 -8.29 -8.44
N TYR A 130 4.46 -8.62 -7.32
CA TYR A 130 5.12 -9.20 -6.15
C TYR A 130 4.64 -10.62 -5.92
N GLU A 131 5.57 -11.54 -5.66
CA GLU A 131 5.25 -12.84 -5.05
C GLU A 131 4.99 -12.63 -3.57
N ILE A 132 3.87 -13.20 -3.08
CA ILE A 132 3.49 -13.16 -1.68
C ILE A 132 4.07 -14.40 -1.01
N GLY A 133 4.88 -14.21 0.01
CA GLY A 133 5.55 -15.24 0.81
C GLY A 133 5.45 -14.95 2.30
N GLY A 134 6.27 -15.69 3.07
CA GLY A 134 6.22 -15.66 4.53
C GLY A 134 5.13 -16.57 5.11
N GLU A 135 5.17 -16.80 6.41
CA GLU A 135 4.26 -17.70 7.09
C GLU A 135 2.79 -17.24 7.04
N ARG A 136 2.59 -15.92 7.01
CA ARG A 136 1.28 -15.29 7.02
C ARG A 136 1.01 -14.43 5.78
N GLY A 137 1.83 -14.56 4.71
CA GLY A 137 1.77 -13.68 3.56
C GLY A 137 2.36 -12.29 3.85
N ASP A 138 3.30 -12.21 4.78
CA ASP A 138 3.87 -10.96 5.29
C ASP A 138 5.18 -10.54 4.59
N VAL A 139 5.56 -11.26 3.54
CA VAL A 139 6.74 -10.95 2.71
C VAL A 139 6.30 -10.73 1.27
N LEU A 140 6.68 -9.61 0.68
CA LEU A 140 6.48 -9.31 -0.74
C LEU A 140 7.83 -9.25 -1.43
N THR A 141 8.00 -10.07 -2.48
CA THR A 141 9.20 -10.10 -3.31
C THR A 141 8.86 -9.63 -4.72
N LEU A 142 9.50 -8.58 -5.22
CA LEU A 142 9.29 -8.10 -6.59
C LEU A 142 9.75 -9.16 -7.58
N VAL A 143 8.83 -9.64 -8.42
CA VAL A 143 9.10 -10.69 -9.44
C VAL A 143 8.84 -10.21 -10.88
N GLY A 144 8.16 -9.08 -11.04
CA GLY A 144 7.90 -8.50 -12.37
C GLY A 144 7.71 -6.99 -12.28
N LYS A 145 8.18 -6.30 -13.33
CA LYS A 145 8.01 -4.85 -13.48
C LYS A 145 7.88 -4.49 -14.95
N ASP A 146 6.95 -3.57 -15.27
CA ASP A 146 6.81 -2.97 -16.59
C ASP A 146 6.63 -1.45 -16.47
N GLU A 147 7.69 -0.70 -16.74
CA GLU A 147 7.69 0.77 -16.72
C GLU A 147 7.08 1.38 -18.00
N GLY A 148 6.86 0.58 -19.03
CA GLY A 148 6.27 1.03 -20.30
C GLY A 148 4.78 1.30 -20.22
N VAL A 149 4.11 0.70 -19.25
CA VAL A 149 2.68 0.89 -19.00
C VAL A 149 2.45 2.25 -18.34
N LYS A 150 1.52 3.05 -18.87
CA LYS A 150 1.23 4.42 -18.40
C LYS A 150 -0.25 4.61 -18.17
N ASP A 151 -0.58 5.56 -17.29
CA ASP A 151 -1.96 5.97 -17.00
C ASP A 151 -2.86 4.81 -16.55
N VAL A 152 -2.26 3.83 -15.84
CA VAL A 152 -2.96 2.63 -15.38
C VAL A 152 -3.55 2.86 -13.99
N ASN A 153 -4.85 2.60 -13.88
CA ASN A 153 -5.58 2.80 -12.63
C ASN A 153 -6.29 1.53 -12.12
N CYS A 154 -6.14 0.42 -12.82
CA CYS A 154 -6.75 -0.85 -12.44
C CYS A 154 -5.90 -2.03 -12.89
N VAL A 155 -5.90 -3.10 -12.10
CA VAL A 155 -5.26 -4.40 -12.38
C VAL A 155 -6.28 -5.51 -12.25
N LEU A 156 -6.27 -6.47 -13.15
CA LEU A 156 -7.11 -7.67 -13.13
C LEU A 156 -6.25 -8.90 -13.44
N TRP A 157 -6.43 -9.94 -12.65
CA TRP A 157 -5.91 -11.28 -12.95
C TRP A 157 -6.90 -12.03 -13.85
N VAL A 158 -6.38 -12.76 -14.82
CA VAL A 158 -7.14 -13.59 -15.77
C VAL A 158 -6.62 -15.01 -15.80
#